data_575662710ce48a7f8b501469d3598d07
#
_entry.id   575662710ce48a7f8b501469d3598d07
#
_cell.length_a   1.000
_cell.length_b   1.000
_cell.length_c   1.000
_cell.angle_alpha   90.00
_cell.angle_beta   90.00
_cell.angle_gamma   90.00
#
_symmetry.space_group_name_H-M   'P 1'
#
loop_
_entity.id
_entity.type
_entity.pdbx_description
1 polymer ?
#
loop_
_entity_poly.entity_id
_entity_poly.type
_entity_poly.pdbx_seq_one_letter_code
_entity_poly.pdbx_strand_id
1 'polypeptide(L)'
;MWRSCRDILPTKQRLKVRGINIEDDCDQCGMRESAGHILWGCKFAAEVWGVSRLKLPVVPNQPQEFVDIVWEISERKPDIDWEIFVVTAWSLWNHRNALKHGGLHKDADRITKEVSEYVKEFRQENQSLSKPSKPPKSQWSLPRCGWYKINVDVAVFKESRSCGVGV
;
A
#
# COMPACT_ATOMS: atom_id res chain seq x y z
N MET A 1 1.21 2.21 -1.61
CA MET A 1 2.17 2.45 -2.72
C MET A 1 3.26 3.47 -2.38
N TRP A 2 2.95 4.74 -2.08
CA TRP A 2 3.97 5.76 -1.77
C TRP A 2 5.02 5.34 -0.73
N ARG A 3 4.58 4.76 0.40
CA ARG A 3 5.51 4.26 1.45
C ARG A 3 6.42 3.14 0.96
N SER A 4 5.95 2.28 0.06
CA SER A 4 6.74 1.19 -0.51
C SER A 4 7.83 1.72 -1.44
N CYS A 5 7.49 2.69 -2.30
CA CYS A 5 8.44 3.32 -3.22
C CYS A 5 9.49 4.19 -2.50
N ARG A 6 9.19 4.68 -1.31
CA ARG A 6 10.13 5.44 -0.45
C ARG A 6 10.90 4.55 0.51
N ASP A 7 10.74 3.24 0.43
CA ASP A 7 11.34 2.24 1.33
C ASP A 7 11.17 2.60 2.82
N ILE A 8 9.98 3.09 3.21
CA ILE A 8 9.66 3.45 4.60
C ILE A 8 8.63 2.52 5.25
N LEU A 9 8.31 1.40 4.60
CA LEU A 9 7.52 0.36 5.23
C LEU A 9 8.29 -0.26 6.41
N PRO A 10 7.62 -0.56 7.54
CA PRO A 10 8.26 -1.18 8.69
C PRO A 10 8.53 -2.67 8.46
N THR A 11 9.38 -2.98 7.47
CA THR A 11 9.91 -4.32 7.22
C THR A 11 10.94 -4.68 8.29
N LYS A 12 11.25 -5.96 8.47
CA LYS A 12 12.27 -6.39 9.43
C LYS A 12 13.64 -5.74 9.14
N GLN A 13 14.01 -5.64 7.86
CA GLN A 13 15.23 -4.93 7.46
C GLN A 13 15.22 -3.47 7.91
N ARG A 14 14.12 -2.74 7.70
CA ARG A 14 14.02 -1.33 8.09
C ARG A 14 13.96 -1.14 9.60
N LEU A 15 13.34 -2.07 10.32
CA LEU A 15 13.31 -2.06 11.78
C LEU A 15 14.71 -2.30 12.36
N LYS A 16 15.47 -3.25 11.80
CA LYS A 16 16.87 -3.51 12.18
C LYS A 16 17.76 -2.30 11.94
N VAL A 17 17.65 -1.64 10.78
CA VAL A 17 18.38 -0.39 10.49
C VAL A 17 18.05 0.73 11.49
N ARG A 18 16.83 0.75 12.04
CA ARG A 18 16.42 1.70 13.10
C ARG A 18 16.88 1.29 14.51
N GLY A 19 17.70 0.27 14.62
CA GLY A 19 18.26 -0.17 15.91
C GLY A 19 17.38 -1.13 16.70
N ILE A 20 16.29 -1.64 16.12
CA ILE A 20 15.48 -2.66 16.76
C ILE A 20 16.19 -4.01 16.61
N ASN A 21 16.45 -4.67 17.74
CA ASN A 21 17.09 -5.99 17.75
C ASN A 21 16.12 -7.07 17.26
N ILE A 22 16.15 -7.34 15.95
CA ILE A 22 15.30 -8.32 15.28
C ILE A 22 16.08 -8.97 14.14
N GLU A 23 15.83 -10.25 13.90
CA GLU A 23 16.29 -10.92 12.69
C GLU A 23 15.53 -10.39 11.48
N ASP A 24 16.23 -10.15 10.38
CA ASP A 24 15.66 -9.52 9.19
C ASP A 24 15.21 -10.52 8.12
N ASP A 25 15.09 -11.81 8.47
CA ASP A 25 14.65 -12.86 7.58
C ASP A 25 13.12 -12.88 7.40
N CYS A 26 12.68 -13.11 6.18
CA CYS A 26 11.27 -13.27 5.83
C CYS A 26 10.70 -14.57 6.41
N ASP A 27 9.59 -14.49 7.14
CA ASP A 27 8.93 -15.66 7.76
C ASP A 27 8.40 -16.67 6.72
N GLN A 28 8.25 -16.26 5.44
CA GLN A 28 7.73 -17.10 4.38
C GLN A 28 8.81 -17.91 3.63
N CYS A 29 10.02 -17.39 3.52
CA CYS A 29 11.06 -17.99 2.67
C CYS A 29 12.48 -17.90 3.21
N GLY A 30 12.70 -17.27 4.37
CA GLY A 30 14.01 -17.14 5.00
C GLY A 30 14.95 -16.12 4.34
N MET A 31 14.55 -15.48 3.26
CA MET A 31 15.34 -14.43 2.61
C MET A 31 15.20 -13.11 3.35
N ARG A 32 16.14 -12.18 3.15
CA ARG A 32 16.11 -10.86 3.79
C ARG A 32 14.81 -10.10 3.48
N GLU A 33 14.12 -9.64 4.53
CA GLU A 33 12.82 -8.99 4.43
C GLU A 33 12.95 -7.49 4.13
N SER A 34 13.04 -7.12 2.84
CA SER A 34 12.92 -5.75 2.34
C SER A 34 11.51 -5.47 1.78
N ALA A 35 11.19 -4.22 1.45
CA ALA A 35 9.92 -3.88 0.79
C ALA A 35 9.82 -4.52 -0.60
N GLY A 36 10.88 -4.47 -1.40
CA GLY A 36 10.93 -5.13 -2.70
C GLY A 36 10.78 -6.65 -2.60
N HIS A 37 11.40 -7.25 -1.57
CA HIS A 37 11.24 -8.69 -1.33
C HIS A 37 9.79 -9.06 -1.02
N ILE A 38 9.17 -8.44 -0.02
CA ILE A 38 7.81 -8.82 0.43
C ILE A 38 6.77 -8.60 -0.66
N LEU A 39 6.90 -7.51 -1.40
CA LEU A 39 5.90 -7.12 -2.39
C LEU A 39 6.12 -7.76 -3.77
N TRP A 40 7.33 -8.29 -4.03
CA TRP A 40 7.69 -8.83 -5.34
C TRP A 40 8.55 -10.09 -5.27
N GLY A 41 9.72 -10.03 -4.66
CA GLY A 41 10.74 -11.08 -4.70
C GLY A 41 10.48 -12.30 -3.82
N CYS A 42 9.53 -12.25 -2.90
CA CYS A 42 9.16 -13.37 -2.06
C CYS A 42 8.47 -14.46 -2.88
N LYS A 43 8.75 -15.72 -2.58
CA LYS A 43 8.09 -16.88 -3.22
C LYS A 43 6.55 -16.73 -3.20
N PHE A 44 5.99 -16.35 -2.06
CA PHE A 44 4.56 -16.13 -1.92
C PHE A 44 4.06 -14.94 -2.77
N ALA A 45 4.80 -13.83 -2.80
CA ALA A 45 4.45 -12.70 -3.65
C ALA A 45 4.47 -13.09 -5.13
N ALA A 46 5.50 -13.83 -5.57
CA ALA A 46 5.59 -14.34 -6.94
C ALA A 46 4.42 -15.25 -7.31
N GLU A 47 3.95 -16.08 -6.37
CA GLU A 47 2.76 -16.92 -6.57
C GLU A 47 1.50 -16.05 -6.76
N VAL A 48 1.27 -15.05 -5.89
CA VAL A 48 0.12 -14.12 -6.00
C VAL A 48 0.17 -13.35 -7.33
N TRP A 49 1.34 -12.84 -7.73
CA TRP A 49 1.48 -12.17 -9.04
C TRP A 49 1.25 -13.13 -10.21
N GLY A 50 1.68 -14.39 -10.09
CA GLY A 50 1.51 -15.42 -11.11
C GLY A 50 0.05 -15.79 -11.39
N VAL A 51 -0.80 -15.82 -10.35
CA VAL A 51 -2.25 -16.08 -10.50
C VAL A 51 -3.07 -14.81 -10.72
N SER A 52 -2.45 -13.64 -10.60
CA SER A 52 -3.12 -12.36 -10.88
C SER A 52 -3.48 -12.25 -12.38
N ARG A 53 -4.51 -11.46 -12.68
CA ARG A 53 -4.92 -11.17 -14.07
C ARG A 53 -3.93 -10.26 -14.81
N LEU A 54 -2.93 -9.73 -14.10
CA LEU A 54 -1.91 -8.89 -14.69
C LEU A 54 -0.87 -9.76 -15.40
N LYS A 55 -0.76 -9.61 -16.71
CA LYS A 55 0.35 -10.22 -17.48
C LYS A 55 1.60 -9.38 -17.27
N LEU A 56 2.27 -9.57 -16.14
CA LEU A 56 3.45 -8.80 -15.78
C LEU A 56 4.68 -9.21 -16.58
N PRO A 57 5.57 -8.26 -16.94
CA PRO A 57 6.84 -8.61 -17.57
C PRO A 57 7.72 -9.37 -16.57
N VAL A 58 8.60 -10.22 -17.10
CA VAL A 58 9.62 -10.86 -16.27
C VAL A 58 10.61 -9.78 -15.83
N VAL A 59 10.59 -9.47 -14.56
CA VAL A 59 11.56 -8.57 -13.91
C VAL A 59 12.71 -9.45 -13.39
N PRO A 60 13.98 -9.09 -13.62
CA PRO A 60 15.11 -9.88 -13.15
C PRO A 60 15.05 -10.13 -11.63
N ASN A 61 15.40 -11.36 -11.24
CA ASN A 61 15.31 -11.85 -9.84
C ASN A 61 16.41 -11.28 -8.94
N GLN A 62 16.88 -10.06 -9.19
CA GLN A 62 17.85 -9.40 -8.32
C GLN A 62 17.14 -8.65 -7.19
N PRO A 63 17.77 -8.50 -6.02
CA PRO A 63 17.22 -7.70 -4.94
C PRO A 63 17.11 -6.25 -5.40
N GLN A 64 15.90 -5.85 -5.75
CA GLN A 64 15.57 -4.52 -6.23
C GLN A 64 14.74 -3.79 -5.18
N GLU A 65 14.86 -2.48 -5.14
CA GLU A 65 13.90 -1.67 -4.42
C GLU A 65 12.53 -1.71 -5.13
N PHE A 66 11.47 -1.62 -4.38
CA PHE A 66 10.13 -1.72 -4.98
C PHE A 66 9.85 -0.63 -6.01
N VAL A 67 10.48 0.53 -5.87
CA VAL A 67 10.37 1.63 -6.84
C VAL A 67 10.94 1.25 -8.20
N ASP A 68 12.05 0.52 -8.25
CA ASP A 68 12.67 0.08 -9.52
C ASP A 68 11.75 -0.88 -10.28
N ILE A 69 11.09 -1.77 -9.54
CA ILE A 69 10.09 -2.69 -10.10
C ILE A 69 8.91 -1.92 -10.70
N VAL A 70 8.42 -0.89 -10.00
CA VAL A 70 7.33 -0.04 -10.50
C VAL A 70 7.74 0.69 -11.79
N TRP A 71 8.95 1.23 -11.84
CA TRP A 71 9.49 1.89 -13.04
C TRP A 71 9.60 0.93 -14.20
N GLU A 72 10.20 -0.23 -13.99
CA GLU A 72 10.38 -1.23 -15.04
C GLU A 72 9.05 -1.74 -15.61
N ILE A 73 8.05 -1.95 -14.76
CA ILE A 73 6.70 -2.31 -15.19
C ILE A 73 6.07 -1.16 -15.98
N SER A 74 6.21 0.08 -15.52
CA SER A 74 5.66 1.26 -16.19
C SER A 74 6.20 1.44 -17.61
N GLU A 75 7.51 1.20 -17.78
CA GLU A 75 8.16 1.31 -19.09
C GLU A 75 7.79 0.17 -20.04
N ARG A 76 7.77 -1.07 -19.53
CA ARG A 76 7.54 -2.25 -20.35
C ARG A 76 6.06 -2.55 -20.64
N LYS A 77 5.17 -2.05 -19.79
CA LYS A 77 3.74 -2.30 -19.87
C LYS A 77 2.92 -1.06 -19.49
N PRO A 78 2.90 -0.04 -20.33
CA PRO A 78 2.21 1.22 -20.05
C PRO A 78 0.68 1.05 -19.92
N ASP A 79 0.10 -0.01 -20.47
CA ASP A 79 -1.31 -0.37 -20.46
C ASP A 79 -1.73 -1.21 -19.25
N ILE A 80 -0.85 -1.38 -18.24
CA ILE A 80 -1.15 -2.17 -17.06
C ILE A 80 -2.33 -1.58 -16.27
N ASP A 81 -3.16 -2.46 -15.71
CA ASP A 81 -4.19 -2.08 -14.76
C ASP A 81 -3.56 -1.71 -13.40
N TRP A 82 -3.24 -0.42 -13.24
CA TRP A 82 -2.59 0.10 -12.05
C TRP A 82 -3.43 -0.05 -10.78
N GLU A 83 -4.77 -0.06 -10.87
CA GLU A 83 -5.63 -0.26 -9.70
C GLU A 83 -5.44 -1.67 -9.16
N ILE A 84 -5.48 -2.69 -10.03
CA ILE A 84 -5.22 -4.08 -9.63
C ILE A 84 -3.80 -4.23 -9.10
N PHE A 85 -2.79 -3.63 -9.75
CA PHE A 85 -1.41 -3.69 -9.29
C PHE A 85 -1.23 -3.12 -7.88
N VAL A 86 -1.74 -1.90 -7.65
CA VAL A 86 -1.62 -1.21 -6.36
C VAL A 86 -2.35 -1.96 -5.25
N VAL A 87 -3.56 -2.45 -5.52
CA VAL A 87 -4.36 -3.17 -4.53
C VAL A 87 -3.74 -4.54 -4.23
N THR A 88 -3.13 -5.21 -5.22
CA THR A 88 -2.40 -6.48 -4.99
C THR A 88 -1.19 -6.24 -4.07
N ALA A 89 -0.36 -5.23 -4.36
CA ALA A 89 0.78 -4.89 -3.50
C ALA A 89 0.34 -4.52 -2.07
N TRP A 90 -0.76 -3.78 -1.93
CA TRP A 90 -1.36 -3.46 -0.62
C TRP A 90 -1.86 -4.72 0.10
N SER A 91 -2.49 -5.65 -0.61
CA SER A 91 -3.00 -6.91 -0.04
C SER A 91 -1.86 -7.82 0.44
N LEU A 92 -0.75 -7.90 -0.30
CA LEU A 92 0.47 -8.60 0.11
C LEU A 92 1.04 -8.03 1.42
N TRP A 93 1.11 -6.71 1.52
CA TRP A 93 1.55 -6.04 2.75
C TRP A 93 0.63 -6.33 3.93
N ASN A 94 -0.68 -6.23 3.73
CA ASN A 94 -1.68 -6.52 4.77
C ASN A 94 -1.65 -7.98 5.19
N HIS A 95 -1.51 -8.91 4.25
CA HIS A 95 -1.39 -10.34 4.55
C HIS A 95 -0.15 -10.63 5.42
N ARG A 96 1.01 -10.08 5.03
CA ARG A 96 2.23 -10.20 5.85
C ARG A 96 2.03 -9.66 7.27
N ASN A 97 1.37 -8.51 7.42
CA ASN A 97 1.11 -7.93 8.74
C ASN A 97 0.11 -8.77 9.52
N ALA A 98 -0.96 -9.25 8.90
CA ALA A 98 -1.91 -10.14 9.54
C ALA A 98 -1.22 -11.38 10.12
N LEU A 99 -0.34 -12.04 9.37
CA LEU A 99 0.42 -13.19 9.85
C LEU A 99 1.29 -12.85 11.09
N LYS A 100 1.93 -11.70 11.09
CA LYS A 100 2.72 -11.23 12.26
C LYS A 100 1.90 -11.02 13.52
N HIS A 101 0.61 -10.75 13.39
CA HIS A 101 -0.31 -10.55 14.51
C HIS A 101 -1.20 -11.78 14.76
N GLY A 102 -0.79 -12.96 14.32
CA GLY A 102 -1.52 -14.22 14.55
C GLY A 102 -2.75 -14.42 13.65
N GLY A 103 -2.86 -13.65 12.57
CA GLY A 103 -3.92 -13.83 11.57
C GLY A 103 -3.74 -15.09 10.74
N LEU A 104 -4.80 -15.47 10.04
CA LEU A 104 -4.82 -16.68 9.21
C LEU A 104 -4.07 -16.48 7.91
N HIS A 105 -3.36 -17.52 7.47
CA HIS A 105 -2.76 -17.57 6.15
C HIS A 105 -3.85 -17.64 5.08
N LYS A 106 -3.70 -16.82 4.04
CA LYS A 106 -4.53 -16.87 2.83
C LYS A 106 -3.65 -17.39 1.68
N ASP A 107 -4.23 -18.23 0.85
CA ASP A 107 -3.59 -18.66 -0.41
C ASP A 107 -3.61 -17.54 -1.46
N ALA A 108 -2.85 -17.73 -2.54
CA ALA A 108 -2.71 -16.74 -3.60
C ALA A 108 -4.02 -16.50 -4.36
N ASP A 109 -4.83 -17.54 -4.58
CA ASP A 109 -6.12 -17.44 -5.25
C ASP A 109 -7.11 -16.60 -4.45
N ARG A 110 -7.14 -16.79 -3.14
CA ARG A 110 -7.99 -16.01 -2.25
C ARG A 110 -7.62 -14.53 -2.27
N ILE A 111 -6.32 -14.21 -2.20
CA ILE A 111 -5.87 -12.82 -2.27
C ILE A 111 -6.27 -12.19 -3.60
N THR A 112 -6.03 -12.85 -4.72
CA THR A 112 -6.38 -12.30 -6.05
C THR A 112 -7.86 -12.15 -6.27
N LYS A 113 -8.68 -13.02 -5.70
CA LYS A 113 -10.14 -12.89 -5.69
C LYS A 113 -10.57 -11.67 -4.89
N GLU A 114 -10.10 -11.51 -3.65
CA GLU A 114 -10.40 -10.35 -2.81
C GLU A 114 -9.97 -9.03 -3.48
N VAL A 115 -8.81 -9.00 -4.14
CA VAL A 115 -8.34 -7.85 -4.94
C VAL A 115 -9.32 -7.52 -6.06
N SER A 116 -9.75 -8.53 -6.82
CA SER A 116 -10.67 -8.35 -7.95
C SER A 116 -12.04 -7.81 -7.51
N GLU A 117 -12.55 -8.32 -6.39
CA GLU A 117 -13.80 -7.87 -5.78
C GLU A 117 -13.68 -6.42 -5.30
N TYR A 118 -12.62 -6.09 -4.57
CA TYR A 118 -12.36 -4.73 -4.08
C TYR A 118 -12.26 -3.70 -5.21
N VAL A 119 -11.48 -3.99 -6.26
CA VAL A 119 -11.34 -3.07 -7.39
C VAL A 119 -12.66 -2.90 -8.14
N LYS A 120 -13.45 -3.97 -8.26
CA LYS A 120 -14.79 -3.91 -8.88
C LYS A 120 -15.73 -2.98 -8.09
N GLU A 121 -15.80 -3.15 -6.77
CA GLU A 121 -16.61 -2.29 -5.89
C GLU A 121 -16.15 -0.83 -5.98
N PHE A 122 -14.84 -0.59 -5.89
CA PHE A 122 -14.26 0.74 -6.01
C PHE A 122 -14.64 1.44 -7.31
N ARG A 123 -14.60 0.71 -8.44
CA ARG A 123 -15.00 1.25 -9.75
C ARG A 123 -16.50 1.55 -9.82
N GLN A 124 -17.34 0.68 -9.28
CA GLN A 124 -18.78 0.88 -9.26
C GLN A 124 -19.16 2.13 -8.46
N GLU A 125 -18.62 2.28 -7.27
CA GLU A 125 -18.89 3.46 -6.42
C GLU A 125 -18.38 4.76 -7.07
N ASN A 126 -17.20 4.75 -7.69
CA ASN A 126 -16.68 5.93 -8.37
C ASN A 126 -17.43 6.29 -9.67
N GLN A 127 -18.10 5.32 -10.31
CA GLN A 127 -18.95 5.60 -11.46
C GLN A 127 -20.29 6.19 -11.05
N SER A 128 -20.84 5.80 -9.90
CA SER A 128 -22.10 6.30 -9.36
C SER A 128 -21.97 7.73 -8.81
N LEU A 129 -20.79 8.16 -8.44
CA LEU A 129 -20.52 9.54 -8.08
C LEU A 129 -20.47 10.37 -9.38
N SER A 130 -21.63 10.81 -9.88
CA SER A 130 -21.68 11.91 -10.84
C SER A 130 -20.80 13.03 -10.29
N LYS A 131 -19.76 13.42 -11.06
CA LYS A 131 -18.76 14.41 -10.63
C LYS A 131 -19.50 15.57 -9.97
N PRO A 132 -19.37 15.81 -8.67
CA PRO A 132 -19.90 17.02 -8.09
C PRO A 132 -19.29 18.15 -8.91
N SER A 133 -20.12 19.09 -9.36
CA SER A 133 -19.65 20.32 -10.00
C SER A 133 -18.53 20.84 -9.12
N LYS A 134 -17.32 20.95 -9.68
CA LYS A 134 -16.12 21.36 -8.91
C LYS A 134 -16.53 22.57 -8.08
N PRO A 135 -16.55 22.51 -6.75
CA PRO A 135 -16.73 23.73 -5.97
C PRO A 135 -15.70 24.73 -6.46
N PRO A 136 -16.04 26.02 -6.54
CA PRO A 136 -15.09 27.04 -6.96
C PRO A 136 -13.81 26.80 -6.15
N LYS A 137 -12.67 26.70 -6.86
CA LYS A 137 -11.37 26.41 -6.22
C LYS A 137 -11.19 27.45 -5.11
N SER A 138 -11.48 27.06 -3.88
CA SER A 138 -11.13 27.87 -2.73
C SER A 138 -9.62 27.89 -2.66
N GLN A 139 -9.01 28.95 -3.19
CA GLN A 139 -7.58 29.12 -3.03
C GLN A 139 -7.32 29.46 -1.57
N TRP A 140 -6.30 28.77 -1.03
CA TRP A 140 -5.84 29.13 0.31
C TRP A 140 -5.38 30.59 0.27
N SER A 141 -5.94 31.41 1.13
CA SER A 141 -5.57 32.81 1.28
C SER A 141 -5.00 33.06 2.67
N LEU A 142 -3.96 33.85 2.74
CA LEU A 142 -3.42 34.32 4.02
C LEU A 142 -4.51 35.04 4.84
N PRO A 143 -4.59 34.82 6.14
CA PRO A 143 -5.46 35.61 6.99
C PRO A 143 -5.08 37.10 6.94
N ARG A 144 -6.03 37.96 7.21
CA ARG A 144 -5.79 39.41 7.26
C ARG A 144 -4.79 39.72 8.38
N CYS A 145 -4.08 40.84 8.27
CA CYS A 145 -3.12 41.27 9.26
C CYS A 145 -3.80 41.32 10.66
N GLY A 146 -3.19 40.73 11.67
CA GLY A 146 -3.74 40.59 13.01
C GLY A 146 -4.69 39.40 13.26
N TRP A 147 -4.92 38.56 12.23
CA TRP A 147 -5.73 37.32 12.32
C TRP A 147 -4.89 36.07 12.12
N TYR A 148 -5.24 35.00 12.82
CA TYR A 148 -4.61 33.67 12.69
C TYR A 148 -5.60 32.70 12.04
N LYS A 149 -5.10 31.80 11.18
CA LYS A 149 -5.86 30.69 10.65
C LYS A 149 -5.38 29.41 11.32
N ILE A 150 -6.24 28.80 12.11
CA ILE A 150 -5.94 27.56 12.83
C ILE A 150 -6.63 26.41 12.08
N ASN A 151 -5.87 25.37 11.73
CA ASN A 151 -6.40 24.12 11.24
C ASN A 151 -6.56 23.18 12.43
N VAL A 152 -7.77 22.67 12.64
CA VAL A 152 -8.08 21.76 13.75
C VAL A 152 -8.53 20.44 13.15
N ASP A 153 -7.93 19.34 13.58
CA ASP A 153 -8.37 17.99 13.30
C ASP A 153 -8.95 17.35 14.57
N VAL A 154 -10.04 16.61 14.42
CA VAL A 154 -10.75 16.00 15.54
C VAL A 154 -10.88 14.49 15.30
N ALA A 155 -10.34 13.70 16.22
CA ALA A 155 -10.58 12.27 16.30
C ALA A 155 -11.65 11.95 17.35
N VAL A 156 -12.68 11.20 16.97
CA VAL A 156 -13.76 10.76 17.87
C VAL A 156 -13.60 9.27 18.17
N PHE A 157 -13.39 8.95 19.42
CA PHE A 157 -13.29 7.58 19.93
C PHE A 157 -14.64 7.16 20.50
N LYS A 158 -15.44 6.43 19.68
CA LYS A 158 -16.82 6.04 20.05
C LYS A 158 -16.87 5.15 21.28
N GLU A 159 -15.91 4.25 21.44
CA GLU A 159 -15.85 3.26 22.54
C GLU A 159 -15.59 3.94 23.89
N SER A 160 -14.72 4.92 23.94
CA SER A 160 -14.37 5.67 25.16
C SER A 160 -15.21 6.93 25.37
N ARG A 161 -16.12 7.27 24.45
CA ARG A 161 -16.89 8.53 24.44
C ARG A 161 -16.01 9.78 24.63
N SER A 162 -14.80 9.73 24.08
CA SER A 162 -13.82 10.81 24.15
C SER A 162 -13.47 11.34 22.77
N CYS A 163 -12.96 12.58 22.72
CA CYS A 163 -12.42 13.16 21.49
C CYS A 163 -11.02 13.71 21.75
N GLY A 164 -10.16 13.58 20.74
CA GLY A 164 -8.85 14.20 20.69
C GLY A 164 -8.85 15.32 19.66
N VAL A 165 -8.26 16.45 20.00
CA VAL A 165 -8.08 17.59 19.09
C VAL A 165 -6.58 17.74 18.80
N GLY A 166 -6.22 17.76 17.51
CA GLY A 166 -4.89 18.12 17.04
C GLY A 166 -4.89 19.53 16.45
N VAL A 167 -3.86 20.30 16.72
CA VAL A 167 -3.65 21.66 16.18
C VAL A 167 -2.38 21.69 15.36
#